data_9929a2555d01876cc4802bf6765cd3ea
#
_entry.id   9929a2555d01876cc4802bf6765cd3ea
#
_cell.length_a   1.000
_cell.length_b   1.000
_cell.length_c   1.000
_cell.angle_alpha   90.00
_cell.angle_beta   90.00
_cell.angle_gamma   90.00
#
_symmetry.space_group_name_H-M   'P 1'
#
loop_
_entity.id
_entity.type
_entity.pdbx_description
1 polymer ?
#
loop_
_entity_poly.entity_id
_entity_poly.type
_entity_poly.pdbx_seq_one_letter_code
_entity_poly.pdbx_strand_id
1 'polypeptide(L)'
;MNAAIAKPPHAQKTPLVPADKPHWRQDLLTALLGVELLFGTLACVPGVYLALKAGLLAIAVFDGIALALIAYLWRAKHMSHTLRASLSMLVFAGVGFFFLIRAGTYGLLFLSSVPILTALLLGLLPAAITLVGISGGVLAIGIGMALPMSLRFGLIEEGSLPQHWSMLSLNFLLVTAVVTVSTAILLRNMERAMLS
;
A
#
# COMPACT_ATOMS: atom_id res chain seq x y z
N MET A 1 -40.88 25.64 -62.33
CA MET A 1 -39.63 24.91 -62.14
C MET A 1 -39.34 24.93 -60.64
N ASN A 2 -39.72 23.84 -59.90
CA ASN A 2 -39.47 23.72 -58.44
C ASN A 2 -38.27 22.83 -58.28
N ALA A 3 -37.13 23.41 -57.89
CA ALA A 3 -35.95 22.66 -57.53
C ALA A 3 -36.12 22.10 -56.08
N ALA A 4 -36.28 20.79 -55.96
CA ALA A 4 -36.34 20.08 -54.70
C ALA A 4 -34.95 20.11 -54.08
N ILE A 5 -34.81 20.84 -52.95
CA ILE A 5 -33.59 20.86 -52.13
C ILE A 5 -33.46 19.51 -51.45
N ALA A 6 -32.50 18.68 -51.91
CA ALA A 6 -32.19 17.40 -51.31
C ALA A 6 -31.63 17.61 -49.89
N LYS A 7 -32.31 17.04 -48.88
CA LYS A 7 -31.90 17.05 -47.49
C LYS A 7 -30.58 16.28 -47.32
N PRO A 8 -29.54 16.85 -46.69
CA PRO A 8 -28.27 16.13 -46.53
C PRO A 8 -28.46 14.85 -45.70
N PRO A 9 -27.75 13.75 -46.03
CA PRO A 9 -27.87 12.51 -45.33
C PRO A 9 -27.44 12.71 -43.86
N HIS A 10 -28.30 12.24 -42.95
CA HIS A 10 -28.03 12.26 -41.51
C HIS A 10 -26.67 11.63 -41.26
N ALA A 11 -25.70 12.44 -40.81
CA ALA A 11 -24.43 11.96 -40.32
C ALA A 11 -24.71 10.96 -39.18
N GLN A 12 -24.54 9.68 -39.51
CA GLN A 12 -24.57 8.60 -38.53
C GLN A 12 -23.51 8.91 -37.46
N LYS A 13 -23.97 9.35 -36.28
CA LYS A 13 -23.10 9.45 -35.12
C LYS A 13 -22.60 8.05 -34.86
N THR A 14 -21.38 7.75 -35.31
CA THR A 14 -20.64 6.57 -34.91
C THR A 14 -20.67 6.54 -33.38
N PRO A 15 -21.19 5.47 -32.72
CA PRO A 15 -21.16 5.39 -31.28
C PRO A 15 -19.68 5.49 -30.87
N LEU A 16 -19.33 6.54 -30.12
CA LEU A 16 -18.03 6.67 -29.46
C LEU A 16 -17.87 5.40 -28.63
N VAL A 17 -17.09 4.46 -29.11
CA VAL A 17 -16.63 3.31 -28.33
C VAL A 17 -16.09 3.89 -27.03
N PRO A 18 -16.64 3.55 -25.85
CA PRO A 18 -16.12 4.07 -24.60
C PRO A 18 -14.62 3.75 -24.58
N ALA A 19 -13.78 4.79 -24.54
CA ALA A 19 -12.34 4.62 -24.42
C ALA A 19 -12.10 3.68 -23.25
N ASP A 20 -11.63 2.50 -23.54
CA ASP A 20 -11.38 1.43 -22.57
C ASP A 20 -10.50 2.03 -21.49
N LYS A 21 -11.06 2.16 -20.27
CA LYS A 21 -10.31 2.76 -19.15
C LYS A 21 -9.02 1.96 -19.02
N PRO A 22 -7.86 2.62 -19.01
CA PRO A 22 -6.59 1.91 -19.05
C PRO A 22 -6.54 0.88 -17.91
N HIS A 23 -6.56 -0.40 -18.27
CA HIS A 23 -6.50 -1.54 -17.35
C HIS A 23 -5.12 -1.64 -16.65
N TRP A 24 -4.17 -0.73 -17.00
CA TRP A 24 -2.80 -0.77 -16.51
C TRP A 24 -2.67 -0.81 -14.96
N ARG A 25 -3.58 -0.12 -14.23
CA ARG A 25 -3.58 -0.16 -12.77
C ARG A 25 -3.93 -1.55 -12.22
N GLN A 26 -4.81 -2.25 -12.91
CA GLN A 26 -5.18 -3.62 -12.54
C GLN A 26 -4.05 -4.60 -12.84
N ASP A 27 -3.38 -4.42 -13.97
CA ASP A 27 -2.22 -5.22 -14.36
C ASP A 27 -1.05 -4.95 -13.40
N LEU A 28 -0.81 -3.68 -13.08
CA LEU A 28 0.18 -3.28 -12.08
C LEU A 28 -0.08 -3.89 -10.71
N LEU A 29 -1.32 -3.83 -10.21
CA LEU A 29 -1.70 -4.46 -8.95
C LEU A 29 -1.46 -5.98 -8.99
N THR A 30 -1.79 -6.63 -10.09
CA THR A 30 -1.61 -8.08 -10.23
C THR A 30 -0.12 -8.44 -10.28
N ALA A 31 0.69 -7.66 -10.98
CA ALA A 31 2.14 -7.83 -11.03
C ALA A 31 2.77 -7.59 -9.65
N LEU A 32 2.36 -6.51 -8.97
CA LEU A 32 2.83 -6.18 -7.62
C LEU A 32 2.56 -7.33 -6.65
N LEU A 33 1.31 -7.79 -6.56
CA LEU A 33 0.94 -8.94 -5.71
C LEU A 33 1.71 -10.21 -6.04
N GLY A 34 2.02 -10.44 -7.33
CA GLY A 34 2.86 -11.57 -7.76
C GLY A 34 4.31 -11.43 -7.28
N VAL A 35 4.88 -10.25 -7.39
CA VAL A 35 6.24 -9.93 -6.90
C VAL A 35 6.30 -10.09 -5.38
N GLU A 36 5.30 -9.55 -4.67
CA GLU A 36 5.18 -9.68 -3.22
C GLU A 36 5.07 -11.13 -2.78
N LEU A 37 4.25 -11.92 -3.46
CA LEU A 37 4.12 -13.35 -3.16
C LEU A 37 5.44 -14.08 -3.37
N LEU A 38 6.17 -13.79 -4.44
CA LEU A 38 7.46 -14.40 -4.73
C LEU A 38 8.50 -14.05 -3.67
N PHE A 39 8.75 -12.75 -3.45
CA PHE A 39 9.76 -12.29 -2.50
C PHE A 39 9.33 -12.52 -1.05
N GLY A 40 8.03 -12.38 -0.75
CA GLY A 40 7.46 -12.69 0.55
C GLY A 40 7.66 -14.16 0.91
N THR A 41 7.42 -15.09 -0.03
CA THR A 41 7.67 -16.51 0.19
C THR A 41 9.17 -16.79 0.39
N LEU A 42 10.03 -16.18 -0.43
CA LEU A 42 11.48 -16.33 -0.32
C LEU A 42 12.01 -15.84 1.03
N ALA A 43 11.47 -14.75 1.55
CA ALA A 43 11.84 -14.19 2.86
C ALA A 43 11.19 -14.95 4.03
N CYS A 44 9.93 -15.39 3.87
CA CYS A 44 9.16 -16.06 4.90
C CYS A 44 9.72 -17.45 5.24
N VAL A 45 10.19 -18.21 4.25
CA VAL A 45 10.71 -19.58 4.49
C VAL A 45 11.85 -19.58 5.52
N PRO A 46 12.95 -18.82 5.35
CA PRO A 46 13.99 -18.74 6.37
C PRO A 46 13.51 -18.02 7.63
N GLY A 47 12.65 -17.00 7.52
CA GLY A 47 12.08 -16.26 8.65
C GLY A 47 11.28 -17.16 9.58
N VAL A 48 10.37 -17.95 9.04
CA VAL A 48 9.56 -18.93 9.80
C VAL A 48 10.44 -20.00 10.44
N TYR A 49 11.44 -20.52 9.71
CA TYR A 49 12.38 -21.50 10.26
C TYR A 49 13.10 -20.95 11.49
N LEU A 50 13.63 -19.73 11.39
CA LEU A 50 14.33 -19.07 12.51
C LEU A 50 13.36 -18.74 13.66
N ALA A 51 12.16 -18.29 13.35
CA ALA A 51 11.14 -17.98 14.37
C ALA A 51 10.72 -19.24 15.14
N LEU A 52 10.51 -20.36 14.47
CA LEU A 52 10.18 -21.64 15.10
C LEU A 52 11.34 -22.12 15.99
N LYS A 53 12.59 -22.00 15.52
CA LYS A 53 13.78 -22.37 16.28
C LYS A 53 13.96 -21.51 17.54
N ALA A 54 13.53 -20.24 17.47
CA ALA A 54 13.55 -19.29 18.59
C ALA A 54 12.32 -19.39 19.51
N GLY A 55 11.36 -20.31 19.23
CA GLY A 55 10.12 -20.44 19.99
C GLY A 55 9.10 -19.31 19.75
N LEU A 56 9.29 -18.52 18.69
CA LEU A 56 8.45 -17.37 18.35
C LEU A 56 7.32 -17.76 17.38
N LEU A 57 6.48 -18.70 17.78
CA LEU A 57 5.39 -19.25 16.96
C LEU A 57 4.46 -18.16 16.40
N ALA A 58 4.20 -17.12 17.18
CA ALA A 58 3.32 -16.02 16.76
C ALA A 58 3.80 -15.31 15.48
N ILE A 59 5.12 -15.17 15.29
CA ILE A 59 5.70 -14.57 14.08
C ILE A 59 5.45 -15.49 12.87
N ALA A 60 5.74 -16.78 13.02
CA ALA A 60 5.54 -17.76 11.95
C ALA A 60 4.07 -17.85 11.49
N VAL A 61 3.14 -17.83 12.44
CA VAL A 61 1.69 -17.84 12.15
C VAL A 61 1.27 -16.55 11.45
N PHE A 62 1.73 -15.40 11.93
CA PHE A 62 1.38 -14.11 11.33
C PHE A 62 1.88 -14.00 9.89
N ASP A 63 3.13 -14.36 9.63
CA ASP A 63 3.73 -14.34 8.30
C ASP A 63 2.98 -15.30 7.36
N GLY A 64 2.62 -16.49 7.85
CA GLY A 64 1.82 -17.46 7.07
C GLY A 64 0.44 -16.91 6.70
N ILE A 65 -0.24 -16.25 7.63
CA ILE A 65 -1.55 -15.61 7.37
C ILE A 65 -1.39 -14.46 6.35
N ALA A 66 -0.39 -13.61 6.50
CA ALA A 66 -0.13 -12.51 5.58
C ALA A 66 0.12 -13.01 4.15
N LEU A 67 0.97 -14.04 3.97
CA LEU A 67 1.21 -14.67 2.67
C LEU A 67 -0.05 -15.32 2.08
N ALA A 68 -0.84 -16.01 2.90
CA ALA A 68 -2.09 -16.63 2.46
C ALA A 68 -3.08 -15.56 1.96
N LEU A 69 -3.19 -14.42 2.65
CA LEU A 69 -4.03 -13.31 2.23
C LEU A 69 -3.54 -12.68 0.92
N ILE A 70 -2.24 -12.46 0.75
CA ILE A 70 -1.66 -11.94 -0.50
C ILE A 70 -1.91 -12.93 -1.65
N ALA A 71 -1.70 -14.24 -1.44
CA ALA A 71 -1.98 -15.28 -2.43
C ALA A 71 -3.47 -15.32 -2.82
N TYR A 72 -4.36 -15.20 -1.84
CA TYR A 72 -5.79 -15.08 -2.09
C TYR A 72 -6.12 -13.85 -2.94
N LEU A 73 -5.62 -12.66 -2.57
CA LEU A 73 -5.83 -11.42 -3.31
C LEU A 73 -5.26 -11.49 -4.73
N TRP A 74 -4.13 -12.16 -4.92
CA TRP A 74 -3.56 -12.38 -6.25
C TRP A 74 -4.48 -13.21 -7.16
N ARG A 75 -5.16 -14.22 -6.60
CA ARG A 75 -6.11 -15.08 -7.34
C ARG A 75 -7.50 -14.47 -7.48
N ALA A 76 -7.90 -13.59 -6.59
CA ALA A 76 -9.26 -13.03 -6.49
C ALA A 76 -9.52 -11.97 -7.58
N LYS A 77 -9.33 -12.31 -8.86
CA LYS A 77 -9.53 -11.40 -10.00
C LYS A 77 -10.99 -10.94 -10.20
N HIS A 78 -11.95 -11.62 -9.58
CA HIS A 78 -13.38 -11.28 -9.60
C HIS A 78 -13.71 -10.08 -8.70
N MET A 79 -12.83 -9.72 -7.78
CA MET A 79 -13.02 -8.56 -6.89
C MET A 79 -12.77 -7.25 -7.62
N SER A 80 -13.46 -6.19 -7.20
CA SER A 80 -13.19 -4.85 -7.74
C SER A 80 -11.75 -4.43 -7.46
N HIS A 81 -11.13 -3.71 -8.41
CA HIS A 81 -9.76 -3.21 -8.29
C HIS A 81 -9.53 -2.46 -6.98
N THR A 82 -10.46 -1.53 -6.64
CA THR A 82 -10.35 -0.71 -5.42
C THR A 82 -10.33 -1.57 -4.15
N LEU A 83 -11.22 -2.56 -4.06
CA LEU A 83 -11.28 -3.44 -2.89
C LEU A 83 -10.01 -4.29 -2.77
N ARG A 84 -9.54 -4.86 -3.89
CA ARG A 84 -8.30 -5.64 -3.93
C ARG A 84 -7.09 -4.82 -3.50
N ALA A 85 -6.95 -3.60 -4.07
CA ALA A 85 -5.87 -2.68 -3.71
C ALA A 85 -5.95 -2.26 -2.24
N SER A 86 -7.13 -1.90 -1.73
CA SER A 86 -7.30 -1.50 -0.33
C SER A 86 -6.97 -2.64 0.64
N LEU A 87 -7.42 -3.86 0.35
CA LEU A 87 -7.10 -5.02 1.19
C LEU A 87 -5.62 -5.36 1.17
N SER A 88 -4.95 -5.28 0.01
CA SER A 88 -3.50 -5.50 -0.05
C SER A 88 -2.74 -4.45 0.77
N MET A 89 -3.11 -3.17 0.67
CA MET A 89 -2.50 -2.11 1.48
C MET A 89 -2.75 -2.31 2.98
N LEU A 90 -3.92 -2.83 3.36
CA LEU A 90 -4.23 -3.17 4.76
C LEU A 90 -3.33 -4.31 5.27
N VAL A 91 -3.10 -5.35 4.47
CA VAL A 91 -2.17 -6.44 4.82
C VAL A 91 -0.75 -5.90 4.98
N PHE A 92 -0.29 -5.05 4.06
CA PHE A 92 1.03 -4.41 4.16
C PHE A 92 1.18 -3.54 5.41
N ALA A 93 0.18 -2.71 5.70
CA ALA A 93 0.18 -1.90 6.91
C ALA A 93 0.21 -2.79 8.17
N GLY A 94 -0.57 -3.87 8.20
CA GLY A 94 -0.57 -4.85 9.29
C GLY A 94 0.81 -5.48 9.50
N VAL A 95 1.45 -5.92 8.41
CA VAL A 95 2.83 -6.45 8.44
C VAL A 95 3.81 -5.40 8.95
N GLY A 96 3.73 -4.17 8.44
CA GLY A 96 4.58 -3.07 8.86
C GLY A 96 4.44 -2.72 10.34
N PHE A 97 3.22 -2.64 10.86
CA PHE A 97 2.97 -2.41 12.29
C PHE A 97 3.42 -3.59 13.16
N PHE A 98 3.21 -4.81 12.71
CA PHE A 98 3.71 -5.98 13.41
C PHE A 98 5.24 -5.97 13.52
N PHE A 99 5.94 -5.67 12.43
CA PHE A 99 7.39 -5.51 12.46
C PHE A 99 7.84 -4.31 13.28
N LEU A 100 7.09 -3.20 13.27
CA LEU A 100 7.40 -2.04 14.12
C LEU A 100 7.40 -2.43 15.60
N ILE A 101 6.41 -3.23 16.03
CA ILE A 101 6.28 -3.67 17.42
C ILE A 101 7.36 -4.72 17.79
N ARG A 102 7.73 -5.61 16.85
CA ARG A 102 8.61 -6.76 17.11
C ARG A 102 10.08 -6.51 16.78
N ALA A 103 10.35 -5.75 15.72
CA ALA A 103 11.69 -5.50 15.17
C ALA A 103 12.07 -4.00 15.19
N GLY A 104 11.26 -3.14 15.83
CA GLY A 104 11.54 -1.72 15.97
C GLY A 104 11.47 -0.97 14.63
N THR A 105 12.41 -0.05 14.42
CA THR A 105 12.39 0.89 13.29
C THR A 105 12.40 0.26 11.91
N TYR A 106 12.78 -1.01 11.78
CA TYR A 106 12.71 -1.74 10.49
C TYR A 106 11.27 -1.81 9.93
N GLY A 107 10.26 -1.82 10.79
CA GLY A 107 8.85 -1.77 10.38
C GLY A 107 8.48 -0.50 9.62
N LEU A 108 9.19 0.61 9.84
CA LEU A 108 8.93 1.87 9.14
C LEU A 108 9.20 1.79 7.62
N LEU A 109 10.13 0.94 7.19
CA LEU A 109 10.38 0.71 5.77
C LEU A 109 9.14 0.12 5.08
N PHE A 110 8.49 -0.86 5.71
CA PHE A 110 7.24 -1.42 5.21
C PHE A 110 6.11 -0.39 5.25
N LEU A 111 5.98 0.33 6.35
CA LEU A 111 4.94 1.34 6.51
C LEU A 111 5.08 2.49 5.51
N SER A 112 6.30 2.90 5.14
CA SER A 112 6.52 3.97 4.16
C SER A 112 6.10 3.56 2.75
N SER A 113 6.20 2.28 2.39
CA SER A 113 5.76 1.79 1.09
C SER A 113 4.25 1.87 0.90
N VAL A 114 3.45 1.75 1.97
CA VAL A 114 1.98 1.69 1.90
C VAL A 114 1.35 2.96 1.29
N PRO A 115 1.63 4.19 1.77
CA PRO A 115 1.06 5.39 1.15
C PRO A 115 1.58 5.62 -0.27
N ILE A 116 2.83 5.24 -0.58
CA ILE A 116 3.39 5.33 -1.93
C ILE A 116 2.62 4.42 -2.90
N LEU A 117 2.44 3.15 -2.53
CA LEU A 117 1.67 2.19 -3.33
C LEU A 117 0.18 2.57 -3.40
N THR A 118 -0.37 3.13 -2.33
CA THR A 118 -1.74 3.66 -2.32
C THR A 118 -1.88 4.81 -3.31
N ALA A 119 -0.90 5.73 -3.38
CA ALA A 119 -0.90 6.81 -4.37
C ALA A 119 -0.89 6.28 -5.81
N LEU A 120 -0.09 5.26 -6.06
CA LEU A 120 0.05 4.62 -7.36
C LEU A 120 -1.23 3.91 -7.82
N LEU A 121 -1.85 3.15 -6.91
CA LEU A 121 -2.99 2.28 -7.22
C LEU A 121 -4.35 2.97 -7.07
N LEU A 122 -4.54 3.79 -6.04
CA LEU A 122 -5.82 4.39 -5.67
C LEU A 122 -5.86 5.91 -5.85
N GLY A 123 -4.69 6.55 -5.98
CA GLY A 123 -4.56 8.00 -6.17
C GLY A 123 -4.21 8.76 -4.89
N LEU A 124 -4.09 10.10 -5.03
CA LEU A 124 -3.50 10.96 -4.01
C LEU A 124 -4.34 11.08 -2.72
N LEU A 125 -5.67 11.18 -2.84
CA LEU A 125 -6.53 11.36 -1.66
C LEU A 125 -6.52 10.14 -0.72
N PRO A 126 -6.71 8.88 -1.20
CA PRO A 126 -6.53 7.70 -0.36
C PRO A 126 -5.11 7.60 0.24
N ALA A 127 -4.08 7.97 -0.54
CA ALA A 127 -2.71 7.96 -0.06
C ALA A 127 -2.46 8.95 1.10
N ALA A 128 -3.03 10.16 1.02
CA ALA A 128 -2.95 11.16 2.09
C ALA A 128 -3.62 10.64 3.37
N ILE A 129 -4.81 10.04 3.25
CA ILE A 129 -5.52 9.43 4.40
C ILE A 129 -4.68 8.32 5.01
N THR A 130 -4.12 7.44 4.17
CA THR A 130 -3.27 6.33 4.62
C THR A 130 -2.00 6.83 5.32
N LEU A 131 -1.36 7.87 4.76
CA LEU A 131 -0.17 8.49 5.34
C LEU A 131 -0.44 9.05 6.74
N VAL A 132 -1.53 9.81 6.90
CA VAL A 132 -1.93 10.38 8.21
C VAL A 132 -2.27 9.26 9.19
N GLY A 133 -3.01 8.25 8.75
CA GLY A 133 -3.39 7.09 9.57
C GLY A 133 -2.17 6.31 10.07
N ILE A 134 -1.21 6.01 9.18
CA ILE A 134 0.03 5.30 9.54
C ILE A 134 0.89 6.15 10.47
N SER A 135 1.07 7.45 10.18
CA SER A 135 1.87 8.34 11.03
C SER A 135 1.27 8.48 12.43
N GLY A 136 -0.07 8.58 12.52
CA GLY A 136 -0.79 8.56 13.79
C GLY A 136 -0.63 7.25 14.54
N GLY A 137 -0.69 6.11 13.83
CA GLY A 137 -0.44 4.78 14.40
C GLY A 137 0.98 4.60 14.93
N VAL A 138 1.99 5.04 14.18
CA VAL A 138 3.40 5.04 14.62
C VAL A 138 3.58 5.86 15.89
N LEU A 139 2.98 7.08 15.91
CA LEU A 139 3.03 7.94 17.09
C LEU A 139 2.31 7.31 18.30
N ALA A 140 1.13 6.74 18.09
CA ALA A 140 0.35 6.08 19.15
C ALA A 140 1.10 4.90 19.77
N ILE A 141 1.75 4.07 18.93
CA ILE A 141 2.61 2.96 19.39
C ILE A 141 3.79 3.52 20.19
N GLY A 142 4.46 4.56 19.67
CA GLY A 142 5.59 5.18 20.36
C GLY A 142 5.22 5.73 21.72
N ILE A 143 4.09 6.43 21.85
CA ILE A 143 3.58 6.94 23.13
C ILE A 143 3.17 5.77 24.04
N GLY A 144 2.45 4.77 23.51
CA GLY A 144 2.02 3.59 24.26
C GLY A 144 3.18 2.76 24.82
N MET A 145 4.31 2.69 24.10
CA MET A 145 5.53 2.02 24.57
C MET A 145 6.29 2.84 25.63
N ALA A 146 6.15 4.16 25.63
CA ALA A 146 6.75 5.03 26.64
C ALA A 146 6.00 5.01 27.97
N LEU A 147 4.74 4.55 27.99
CA LEU A 147 4.01 4.31 29.24
C LEU A 147 4.53 3.03 29.91
N PRO A 148 4.65 2.99 31.27
CA PRO A 148 5.15 1.82 31.99
C PRO A 148 4.13 0.69 31.89
N MET A 149 4.15 -0.06 30.80
CA MET A 149 3.35 -1.27 30.62
C MET A 149 4.22 -2.50 30.83
N SER A 150 3.72 -3.42 31.65
CA SER A 150 4.24 -4.76 31.94
C SER A 150 4.26 -5.72 30.72
N LEU A 151 4.05 -5.23 29.52
CA LEU A 151 4.16 -5.94 28.24
C LEU A 151 5.46 -5.55 27.52
N ARG A 152 6.61 -5.72 28.20
CA ARG A 152 7.94 -5.66 27.58
C ARG A 152 8.10 -6.87 26.66
N PHE A 153 7.73 -6.74 25.41
CA PHE A 153 8.27 -7.57 24.36
C PHE A 153 9.71 -7.10 24.07
N GLY A 154 10.66 -7.76 24.66
CA GLY A 154 12.06 -7.52 24.90
C GLY A 154 13.01 -7.07 23.78
N LEU A 155 12.67 -6.11 22.91
CA LEU A 155 13.55 -5.65 21.83
C LEU A 155 13.66 -4.12 21.69
N ILE A 156 13.12 -3.33 22.64
CA ILE A 156 13.28 -1.87 22.61
C ILE A 156 14.16 -1.48 23.77
N GLU A 157 15.31 -0.88 23.46
CA GLU A 157 16.25 -0.36 24.47
C GLU A 157 15.53 0.54 25.47
N GLU A 158 15.81 0.29 26.75
CA GLU A 158 15.37 1.11 27.86
C GLU A 158 15.91 2.52 27.66
N GLY A 159 15.05 3.47 27.34
CA GLY A 159 15.46 4.88 27.23
C GLY A 159 14.91 5.67 26.07
N SER A 160 14.05 5.10 25.21
CA SER A 160 13.41 5.89 24.15
C SER A 160 12.38 6.86 24.75
N LEU A 161 12.81 8.09 25.02
CA LEU A 161 11.96 9.18 25.47
C LEU A 161 10.82 9.40 24.45
N PRO A 162 9.60 9.80 24.90
CA PRO A 162 8.48 10.15 24.00
C PRO A 162 8.86 11.16 22.90
N GLN A 163 9.83 12.03 23.17
CA GLN A 163 10.41 12.97 22.22
C GLN A 163 11.09 12.29 21.03
N HIS A 164 11.77 11.17 21.24
CA HIS A 164 12.41 10.42 20.15
C HIS A 164 11.37 9.85 19.18
N TRP A 165 10.28 9.29 19.70
CA TRP A 165 9.19 8.77 18.88
C TRP A 165 8.42 9.87 18.13
N SER A 166 8.27 11.04 18.73
CA SER A 166 7.66 12.18 18.07
C SER A 166 8.52 12.67 16.91
N MET A 167 9.84 12.78 17.10
CA MET A 167 10.77 13.13 16.02
C MET A 167 10.79 12.07 14.92
N LEU A 168 10.79 10.79 15.29
CA LEU A 168 10.78 9.68 14.35
C LEU A 168 9.50 9.70 13.50
N SER A 169 8.34 9.89 14.13
CA SER A 169 7.04 9.98 13.43
C SER A 169 6.96 11.19 12.52
N LEU A 170 7.49 12.34 12.96
CA LEU A 170 7.51 13.56 12.13
C LEU A 170 8.43 13.39 10.91
N ASN A 171 9.63 12.85 11.09
CA ASN A 171 10.54 12.57 10.00
C ASN A 171 9.96 11.53 9.02
N PHE A 172 9.34 10.48 9.55
CA PHE A 172 8.64 9.48 8.76
C PHE A 172 7.53 10.12 7.91
N LEU A 173 6.68 10.94 8.53
CA LEU A 173 5.60 11.67 7.84
C LEU A 173 6.16 12.52 6.71
N LEU A 174 7.19 13.34 7.01
CA LEU A 174 7.77 14.29 6.06
C LEU A 174 8.40 13.57 4.85
N VAL A 175 9.28 12.61 5.10
CA VAL A 175 9.96 11.87 4.02
C VAL A 175 8.95 11.09 3.18
N THR A 176 8.03 10.38 3.83
CA THR A 176 7.01 9.59 3.12
C THR A 176 6.03 10.49 2.35
N ALA A 177 5.67 11.67 2.89
CA ALA A 177 4.83 12.64 2.19
C ALA A 177 5.50 13.15 0.91
N VAL A 178 6.79 13.53 0.98
CA VAL A 178 7.55 14.02 -0.19
C VAL A 178 7.58 12.94 -1.28
N VAL A 179 7.91 11.70 -0.93
CA VAL A 179 7.97 10.59 -1.90
C VAL A 179 6.59 10.30 -2.47
N THR A 180 5.55 10.24 -1.64
CA THR A 180 4.17 9.95 -2.07
C THR A 180 3.66 11.02 -3.03
N VAL A 181 3.85 12.31 -2.71
CA VAL A 181 3.42 13.43 -3.57
C VAL A 181 4.21 13.43 -4.87
N SER A 182 5.53 13.23 -4.82
CA SER A 182 6.38 13.16 -6.02
C SER A 182 5.95 12.02 -6.95
N THR A 183 5.67 10.85 -6.40
CA THR A 183 5.16 9.69 -7.16
C THR A 183 3.80 10.00 -7.80
N ALA A 184 2.89 10.63 -7.07
CA ALA A 184 1.57 11.00 -7.59
C ALA A 184 1.64 12.06 -8.72
N ILE A 185 2.54 13.03 -8.60
CA ILE A 185 2.77 14.05 -9.64
C ILE A 185 3.36 13.40 -10.89
N LEU A 186 4.38 12.56 -10.73
CA LEU A 186 5.00 11.84 -11.84
C LEU A 186 3.97 11.01 -12.59
N LEU A 187 3.15 10.26 -11.87
CA LEU A 187 2.10 9.43 -12.44
C LEU A 187 1.09 10.24 -13.25
N ARG A 188 0.61 11.37 -12.71
CA ARG A 188 -0.31 12.29 -13.41
C ARG A 188 0.30 12.84 -14.70
N ASN A 189 1.60 13.16 -14.67
CA ASN A 189 2.28 13.67 -15.86
C ASN A 189 2.43 12.58 -16.93
N MET A 190 2.72 11.35 -16.53
CA MET A 190 2.76 10.20 -17.44
C MET A 190 1.38 9.89 -18.04
N GLU A 191 0.32 9.90 -17.23
CA GLU A 191 -1.07 9.70 -17.71
C GLU A 191 -1.45 10.78 -18.75
N ARG A 192 -1.08 12.04 -18.53
CA ARG A 192 -1.33 13.13 -19.49
C ARG A 192 -0.56 12.95 -20.79
N ALA A 193 0.71 12.55 -20.70
CA ALA A 193 1.56 12.32 -21.88
C ALA A 193 1.08 11.14 -22.72
N MET A 194 0.43 10.15 -22.14
CA MET A 194 -0.16 9.01 -22.88
C MET A 194 -1.50 9.34 -23.57
N LEU A 195 -2.16 10.42 -23.15
CA LEU A 195 -3.45 10.85 -23.70
C LEU A 195 -3.32 11.97 -24.74
N SER A 196 -2.12 12.55 -24.92
CA SER A 196 -1.78 13.55 -25.94
C SER A 196 -1.29 12.91 -27.23
#